data_32046d6236472ebe4f3e55c04a264aee
#
_entry.id   32046d6236472ebe4f3e55c04a264aee
#
_cell.length_a   1.000
_cell.length_b   1.000
_cell.length_c   1.000
_cell.angle_alpha   90.00
_cell.angle_beta   90.00
_cell.angle_gamma   90.00
#
_symmetry.space_group_name_H-M   'P 1'
#
loop_
_entity.id
_entity.type
_entity.pdbx_description
1 polymer ?
#
loop_
_entity_poly.entity_id
_entity_poly.type
_entity_poly.pdbx_seq_one_letter_code
_entity_poly.pdbx_strand_id
1 'polypeptide(L)'
;LHRKEVLQIMNDFDIPVSKFYELKFHIIGRTISASCHIIGWFMPFYFAGRLESGNVCEYFRIKQYFNSLGISAYDEVLNDMGIKEKEHEIYFLEKIKTNKFLPYYEKFFSWGNNQSFNNIDLDKKYPFENSDHYCKK
;
A
#
# COMPACT_ATOMS: atom_id res chain seq x y z
N LEU A 1 10.09 3.62 -7.87
CA LEU A 1 9.33 4.39 -8.87
C LEU A 1 8.49 5.46 -8.18
N HIS A 2 7.55 5.07 -7.30
CA HIS A 2 6.63 5.98 -6.60
C HIS A 2 7.31 7.12 -5.83
N ARG A 3 8.49 6.89 -5.24
CA ARG A 3 9.21 7.93 -4.51
C ARG A 3 9.53 9.17 -5.38
N LYS A 4 9.87 8.98 -6.66
CA LYS A 4 10.16 10.10 -7.56
C LYS A 4 8.91 10.92 -7.86
N GLU A 5 7.80 10.27 -8.12
CA GLU A 5 6.52 10.87 -8.42
C GLU A 5 5.98 11.66 -7.21
N VAL A 6 6.04 11.05 -6.00
CA VAL A 6 5.68 11.75 -4.76
C VAL A 6 6.57 12.97 -4.51
N LEU A 7 7.89 12.84 -4.71
CA LEU A 7 8.81 13.98 -4.55
C LEU A 7 8.55 15.09 -5.55
N GLN A 8 8.14 14.77 -6.78
CA GLN A 8 7.74 15.76 -7.76
C GLN A 8 6.50 16.51 -7.30
N ILE A 9 5.45 15.80 -6.89
CA ILE A 9 4.23 16.43 -6.35
C ILE A 9 4.57 17.32 -5.16
N MET A 10 5.39 16.85 -4.22
CA MET A 10 5.82 17.66 -3.06
C MET A 10 6.55 18.92 -3.50
N ASN A 11 7.42 18.82 -4.50
CA ASN A 11 8.16 19.96 -5.02
C ASN A 11 7.25 20.98 -5.72
N ASP A 12 6.23 20.52 -6.46
CA ASP A 12 5.25 21.39 -7.14
C ASP A 12 4.42 22.22 -6.15
N PHE A 13 4.32 21.77 -4.90
CA PHE A 13 3.65 22.47 -3.78
C PHE A 13 4.62 23.10 -2.77
N ASP A 14 5.92 23.19 -3.08
CA ASP A 14 6.94 23.70 -2.15
C ASP A 14 6.96 23.00 -0.79
N ILE A 15 6.60 21.71 -0.74
CA ILE A 15 6.58 20.91 0.49
C ILE A 15 7.98 20.31 0.72
N PRO A 16 8.69 20.72 1.79
CA PRO A 16 10.03 20.21 2.06
C PRO A 16 10.02 18.77 2.53
N VAL A 17 10.97 17.97 2.02
CA VAL A 17 11.18 16.60 2.51
C VAL A 17 11.79 16.63 3.90
N SER A 18 11.15 15.98 4.86
CA SER A 18 11.65 15.89 6.22
C SER A 18 12.78 14.86 6.34
N LYS A 19 14.00 15.33 6.57
CA LYS A 19 15.18 14.47 6.80
C LYS A 19 14.99 13.51 7.98
N PHE A 20 14.24 13.92 8.99
CA PHE A 20 13.93 13.06 10.13
C PHE A 20 13.09 11.85 9.72
N TYR A 21 12.05 12.05 8.92
CA TYR A 21 11.24 10.93 8.43
C TYR A 21 12.01 10.04 7.47
N GLU A 22 12.84 10.60 6.59
CA GLU A 22 13.71 9.80 5.72
C GLU A 22 14.64 8.89 6.53
N LEU A 23 15.32 9.43 7.55
CA LEU A 23 16.18 8.65 8.44
C LEU A 23 15.39 7.59 9.19
N LYS A 24 14.24 7.95 9.77
CA LYS A 24 13.36 7.03 10.48
C LYS A 24 12.96 5.83 9.62
N PHE A 25 12.45 6.09 8.41
CA PHE A 25 12.02 5.02 7.51
C PHE A 25 13.19 4.22 6.94
N HIS A 26 14.35 4.83 6.75
CA HIS A 26 15.58 4.10 6.38
C HIS A 26 15.98 3.09 7.48
N ILE A 27 15.96 3.50 8.75
CA ILE A 27 16.26 2.61 9.89
C ILE A 27 15.24 1.48 9.97
N ILE A 28 13.93 1.80 9.87
CA ILE A 28 12.85 0.81 9.89
C ILE A 28 13.04 -0.21 8.76
N GLY A 29 13.29 0.23 7.54
CA GLY A 29 13.49 -0.65 6.39
C GLY A 29 14.69 -1.58 6.57
N ARG A 30 15.81 -1.07 7.09
CA ARG A 30 16.98 -1.90 7.41
C ARG A 30 16.71 -2.92 8.50
N THR A 31 15.99 -2.52 9.55
CA THR A 31 15.61 -3.42 10.65
C THR A 31 14.71 -4.55 10.15
N ILE A 32 13.71 -4.22 9.33
CA ILE A 32 12.84 -5.23 8.70
C ILE A 32 13.67 -6.18 7.83
N SER A 33 14.54 -5.64 6.97
CA SER A 33 15.40 -6.46 6.10
C SER A 33 16.31 -7.40 6.91
N ALA A 34 16.92 -6.92 7.98
CA ALA A 34 17.74 -7.75 8.85
C ALA A 34 16.90 -8.83 9.58
N SER A 35 15.70 -8.49 10.02
CA SER A 35 14.81 -9.44 10.71
C SER A 35 14.37 -10.61 9.82
N CYS A 36 14.29 -10.43 8.49
CA CYS A 36 13.96 -11.51 7.56
C CYS A 36 14.93 -12.70 7.66
N HIS A 37 16.18 -12.45 8.00
CA HIS A 37 17.18 -13.51 8.16
C HIS A 37 16.98 -14.36 9.42
N ILE A 38 16.27 -13.83 10.43
CA ILE A 38 16.06 -14.48 11.74
C ILE A 38 14.67 -15.13 11.80
N ILE A 39 13.63 -14.41 11.43
CA ILE A 39 12.24 -14.83 11.58
C ILE A 39 11.66 -15.50 10.32
N GLY A 40 12.46 -15.62 9.26
CA GLY A 40 12.03 -16.19 7.99
C GLY A 40 11.18 -15.25 7.16
N TRP A 41 10.78 -15.70 5.99
CA TRP A 41 10.16 -14.88 4.96
C TRP A 41 8.66 -14.58 5.17
N PHE A 42 7.92 -15.41 5.90
CA PHE A 42 6.47 -15.30 6.01
C PHE A 42 6.01 -13.98 6.66
N MET A 43 6.56 -13.66 7.83
CA MET A 43 6.20 -12.42 8.54
C MET A 43 6.45 -11.15 7.75
N PRO A 44 7.64 -10.94 7.16
CA PRO A 44 7.90 -9.78 6.32
C PRO A 44 6.94 -9.66 5.14
N PHE A 45 6.63 -10.77 4.47
CA PHE A 45 5.69 -10.79 3.35
C PHE A 45 4.26 -10.47 3.79
N TYR A 46 3.82 -11.02 4.93
CA TYR A 46 2.52 -10.70 5.49
C TYR A 46 2.37 -9.22 5.80
N PHE A 47 3.31 -8.64 6.53
CA PHE A 47 3.25 -7.24 6.90
C PHE A 47 3.50 -6.28 5.73
N ALA A 48 4.34 -6.65 4.77
CA ALA A 48 4.51 -5.88 3.55
C ALA A 48 3.20 -5.81 2.76
N GLY A 49 2.57 -6.95 2.47
CA GLY A 49 1.30 -6.96 1.76
C GLY A 49 0.18 -6.21 2.49
N ARG A 50 0.15 -6.30 3.83
CA ARG A 50 -0.78 -5.52 4.65
C ARG A 50 -0.57 -4.01 4.53
N LEU A 51 0.69 -3.56 4.45
CA LEU A 51 1.03 -2.15 4.24
C LEU A 51 0.61 -1.68 2.85
N GLU A 52 0.90 -2.48 1.81
CA GLU A 52 0.50 -2.17 0.43
C GLU A 52 -1.03 -2.02 0.30
N SER A 53 -1.79 -2.91 0.93
CA SER A 53 -3.25 -2.81 1.00
C SER A 53 -3.73 -1.48 1.60
N GLY A 54 -3.03 -0.94 2.60
CA GLY A 54 -3.29 0.37 3.16
C GLY A 54 -2.99 1.51 2.20
N ASN A 55 -1.87 1.41 1.49
CA ASN A 55 -1.39 2.44 0.56
C ASN A 55 -2.33 2.64 -0.63
N VAL A 56 -2.95 1.58 -1.15
CA VAL A 56 -3.94 1.68 -2.25
C VAL A 56 -4.96 2.77 -1.95
N CYS A 57 -5.57 2.74 -0.77
CA CYS A 57 -6.60 3.69 -0.39
C CYS A 57 -6.08 5.11 -0.17
N GLU A 58 -4.84 5.25 0.29
CA GLU A 58 -4.27 6.57 0.52
C GLU A 58 -4.05 7.33 -0.79
N TYR A 59 -3.59 6.69 -1.86
CA TYR A 59 -3.45 7.35 -3.17
C TYR A 59 -4.79 7.80 -3.74
N PHE A 60 -5.85 6.99 -3.61
CA PHE A 60 -7.18 7.40 -4.06
C PHE A 60 -7.78 8.54 -3.23
N ARG A 61 -7.51 8.58 -1.91
CA ARG A 61 -7.91 9.70 -1.06
C ARG A 61 -7.19 10.99 -1.42
N ILE A 62 -5.88 10.92 -1.67
CA ILE A 62 -5.10 12.08 -2.11
C ILE A 62 -5.66 12.61 -3.43
N LYS A 63 -5.99 11.74 -4.39
CA LYS A 63 -6.65 12.12 -5.65
C LYS A 63 -7.97 12.83 -5.41
N GLN A 64 -8.86 12.24 -4.59
CA GLN A 64 -10.16 12.85 -4.27
C GLN A 64 -9.98 14.21 -3.59
N TYR A 65 -8.99 14.32 -2.71
CA TYR A 65 -8.68 15.57 -2.04
C TYR A 65 -8.22 16.66 -3.04
N PHE A 66 -7.29 16.32 -3.94
CA PHE A 66 -6.85 17.26 -5.00
C PHE A 66 -8.02 17.67 -5.91
N ASN A 67 -8.88 16.74 -6.30
CA ASN A 67 -10.06 17.04 -7.11
C ASN A 67 -11.04 17.98 -6.39
N SER A 68 -11.18 17.85 -5.07
CA SER A 68 -12.00 18.77 -4.27
C SER A 68 -11.45 20.21 -4.24
N LEU A 69 -10.16 20.36 -4.50
CA LEU A 69 -9.47 21.66 -4.65
C LEU A 69 -9.40 22.15 -6.12
N GLY A 70 -10.02 21.42 -7.06
CA GLY A 70 -9.98 21.72 -8.49
C GLY A 70 -8.67 21.35 -9.19
N ILE A 71 -7.84 20.49 -8.57
CA ILE A 71 -6.54 20.06 -9.08
C ILE A 71 -6.68 18.64 -9.63
N SER A 72 -6.71 18.47 -10.95
CA SER A 72 -6.79 17.17 -11.63
C SER A 72 -5.47 16.73 -12.29
N ALA A 73 -4.44 17.58 -12.26
CA ALA A 73 -3.17 17.34 -12.95
C ALA A 73 -2.45 16.05 -12.51
N TYR A 74 -2.75 15.55 -11.32
CA TYR A 74 -2.11 14.35 -10.73
C TYR A 74 -2.98 13.10 -10.75
N ASP A 75 -4.17 13.16 -11.36
CA ASP A 75 -5.14 12.06 -11.36
C ASP A 75 -4.59 10.78 -11.96
N GLU A 76 -3.91 10.89 -13.09
CA GLU A 76 -3.33 9.73 -13.79
C GLU A 76 -2.22 9.08 -12.96
N VAL A 77 -1.29 9.88 -12.45
CA VAL A 77 -0.15 9.37 -11.67
C VAL A 77 -0.60 8.76 -10.35
N LEU A 78 -1.57 9.36 -9.66
CA LEU A 78 -2.11 8.82 -8.40
C LEU A 78 -2.92 7.54 -8.62
N ASN A 79 -3.68 7.45 -9.72
CA ASN A 79 -4.34 6.21 -10.10
C ASN A 79 -3.33 5.09 -10.40
N ASP A 80 -2.30 5.37 -11.20
CA ASP A 80 -1.27 4.41 -11.54
C ASP A 80 -0.53 3.92 -10.30
N MET A 81 -0.24 4.81 -9.35
CA MET A 81 0.35 4.45 -8.06
C MET A 81 -0.57 3.52 -7.26
N GLY A 82 -1.86 3.85 -7.15
CA GLY A 82 -2.82 3.00 -6.44
C GLY A 82 -2.98 1.61 -7.08
N ILE A 83 -2.96 1.53 -8.42
CA ILE A 83 -2.99 0.26 -9.17
C ILE A 83 -1.75 -0.59 -8.85
N LYS A 84 -0.57 -0.01 -8.89
CA LYS A 84 0.69 -0.71 -8.59
C LYS A 84 0.75 -1.22 -7.16
N GLU A 85 0.28 -0.43 -6.18
CA GLU A 85 0.19 -0.90 -4.79
C GLU A 85 -0.76 -2.11 -4.69
N LYS A 86 -1.84 -2.12 -5.46
CA LYS A 86 -2.75 -3.26 -5.53
C LYS A 86 -2.10 -4.50 -6.15
N GLU A 87 -1.32 -4.33 -7.19
CA GLU A 87 -0.55 -5.43 -7.79
C GLU A 87 0.47 -6.00 -6.80
N HIS A 88 1.14 -5.14 -6.02
CA HIS A 88 2.05 -5.58 -4.96
C HIS A 88 1.30 -6.33 -3.87
N GLU A 89 0.14 -5.84 -3.42
CA GLU A 89 -0.71 -6.54 -2.45
C GLU A 89 -1.05 -7.94 -2.94
N ILE A 90 -1.53 -8.08 -4.17
CA ILE A 90 -1.87 -9.37 -4.79
C ILE A 90 -0.65 -10.30 -4.80
N TYR A 91 0.50 -9.79 -5.21
CA TYR A 91 1.74 -10.57 -5.21
C TYR A 91 2.07 -11.13 -3.82
N PHE A 92 2.00 -10.31 -2.78
CA PHE A 92 2.27 -10.76 -1.40
C PHE A 92 1.24 -11.78 -0.93
N LEU A 93 -0.05 -11.54 -1.23
CA LEU A 93 -1.13 -12.46 -0.89
C LEU A 93 -0.93 -13.84 -1.51
N GLU A 94 -0.59 -13.90 -2.80
CA GLU A 94 -0.33 -15.16 -3.48
C GLU A 94 0.83 -15.94 -2.86
N LYS A 95 1.87 -15.25 -2.42
CA LYS A 95 3.03 -15.89 -1.78
C LYS A 95 2.71 -16.49 -0.42
N ILE A 96 1.80 -15.90 0.34
CA ILE A 96 1.51 -16.33 1.72
C ILE A 96 0.26 -17.21 1.86
N LYS A 97 -0.65 -17.23 0.85
CA LYS A 97 -1.97 -17.89 0.94
C LYS A 97 -1.93 -19.36 1.34
N THR A 98 -0.86 -20.06 1.01
CA THR A 98 -0.68 -21.51 1.34
C THR A 98 0.13 -21.75 2.62
N ASN A 99 0.54 -20.68 3.30
CA ASN A 99 1.37 -20.84 4.48
C ASN A 99 0.55 -21.21 5.71
N LYS A 100 1.01 -22.23 6.45
CA LYS A 100 0.34 -22.76 7.65
C LYS A 100 0.17 -21.74 8.78
N PHE A 101 0.95 -20.67 8.79
CA PHE A 101 0.86 -19.61 9.80
C PHE A 101 -0.21 -18.57 9.48
N LEU A 102 -0.70 -18.49 8.24
CA LEU A 102 -1.67 -17.48 7.83
C LEU A 102 -2.92 -17.41 8.72
N PRO A 103 -3.61 -18.53 9.07
CA PRO A 103 -4.82 -18.46 9.90
C PRO A 103 -4.57 -17.88 11.30
N TYR A 104 -3.37 -18.09 11.85
CA TYR A 104 -3.00 -17.53 13.15
C TYR A 104 -2.79 -16.01 13.06
N TYR A 105 -2.13 -15.54 11.98
CA TYR A 105 -1.89 -14.12 11.79
C TYR A 105 -3.17 -13.36 11.48
N GLU A 106 -4.06 -13.90 10.67
CA GLU A 106 -5.37 -13.30 10.40
C GLU A 106 -6.23 -13.14 11.65
N LYS A 107 -6.08 -14.02 12.63
CA LYS A 107 -6.80 -13.92 13.91
C LYS A 107 -6.35 -12.70 14.74
N PHE A 108 -5.08 -12.34 14.67
CA PHE A 108 -4.50 -11.26 15.47
C PHE A 108 -4.32 -9.95 14.70
N PHE A 109 -4.10 -10.05 13.41
CA PHE A 109 -3.81 -8.93 12.53
C PHE A 109 -4.73 -8.98 11.32
N SER A 110 -5.75 -8.12 11.30
CA SER A 110 -6.60 -7.99 10.12
C SER A 110 -5.79 -7.56 8.90
N TRP A 111 -6.10 -8.13 7.74
CA TRP A 111 -5.55 -7.70 6.47
C TRP A 111 -6.28 -6.44 5.98
N GLY A 112 -5.51 -5.40 5.63
CA GLY A 112 -6.03 -4.20 4.98
C GLY A 112 -7.24 -3.58 5.69
N ASN A 113 -8.29 -3.33 4.92
CA ASN A 113 -9.54 -2.69 5.39
C ASN A 113 -10.54 -3.66 6.03
N ASN A 114 -10.12 -4.62 6.82
CA ASN A 114 -10.96 -5.67 7.44
C ASN A 114 -11.68 -6.57 6.42
N GLN A 115 -11.24 -6.63 5.18
CA GLN A 115 -11.77 -7.59 4.23
C GLN A 115 -11.20 -8.98 4.54
N SER A 116 -12.07 -9.97 4.52
CA SER A 116 -11.63 -11.36 4.55
C SER A 116 -10.76 -11.65 3.33
N PHE A 117 -9.65 -12.35 3.54
CA PHE A 117 -8.75 -12.82 2.49
C PHE A 117 -9.49 -13.51 1.33
N ASN A 118 -10.58 -14.21 1.62
CA ASN A 118 -11.39 -14.92 0.66
C ASN A 118 -12.26 -14.02 -0.24
N ASN A 119 -12.40 -12.75 0.09
CA ASN A 119 -13.24 -11.80 -0.64
C ASN A 119 -12.42 -10.88 -1.58
N ILE A 120 -11.10 -11.09 -1.65
CA ILE A 120 -10.25 -10.33 -2.55
C ILE A 120 -10.32 -10.98 -3.93
N ASP A 121 -11.08 -10.37 -4.82
CA ASP A 121 -11.16 -10.80 -6.21
C ASP A 121 -9.85 -10.43 -6.93
N LEU A 122 -8.99 -11.43 -7.12
CA LEU A 122 -7.68 -11.28 -7.74
C LEU A 122 -7.76 -11.08 -9.27
N ASP A 123 -8.91 -11.46 -9.88
CA ASP A 123 -9.08 -11.47 -11.33
C ASP A 123 -9.71 -10.17 -11.88
N LYS A 124 -10.29 -9.34 -11.03
CA LYS A 124 -10.83 -8.06 -11.48
C LYS A 124 -9.73 -7.06 -11.80
N LYS A 125 -9.47 -6.85 -13.08
CA LYS A 125 -8.95 -5.57 -13.57
C LYS A 125 -9.96 -4.49 -13.17
N TYR A 126 -9.66 -3.78 -12.09
CA TYR A 126 -10.55 -2.78 -11.54
C TYR A 126 -10.84 -1.67 -12.56
N PRO A 127 -12.10 -1.42 -12.90
CA PRO A 127 -12.53 -0.08 -13.20
C PRO A 127 -12.58 0.67 -11.86
N PHE A 128 -11.62 1.57 -11.65
CA PHE A 128 -11.48 2.36 -10.40
C PHE A 128 -12.60 3.36 -10.16
N GLU A 129 -13.67 3.30 -10.91
CA GLU A 129 -14.89 4.08 -10.71
C GLU A 129 -15.61 3.76 -9.40
N ASN A 130 -15.30 2.60 -8.77
CA ASN A 130 -15.90 2.17 -7.50
C ASN A 130 -14.88 2.04 -6.35
N SER A 131 -13.87 2.91 -6.29
CA SER A 131 -12.93 3.01 -5.15
C SER A 131 -13.65 3.19 -3.81
N ASP A 132 -14.87 3.70 -3.83
CA ASP A 132 -15.73 3.87 -2.67
C ASP A 132 -16.05 2.55 -1.94
N HIS A 133 -16.10 1.42 -2.60
CA HIS A 133 -16.34 0.13 -1.97
C HIS A 133 -15.09 -0.48 -1.34
N TYR A 134 -13.93 -0.29 -1.95
CA TYR A 134 -12.67 -0.85 -1.47
C TYR A 134 -12.09 -0.05 -0.29
N CYS A 135 -12.29 1.26 -0.30
CA CYS A 135 -11.67 2.19 0.65
C CYS A 135 -12.61 2.67 1.77
N LYS A 136 -13.83 2.12 1.89
CA LYS A 136 -14.72 2.41 3.03
C LYS A 136 -14.15 1.81 4.32
N LYS A 137 -13.92 2.69 5.29
CA LYS A 137 -13.74 2.30 6.70
C LYS A 137 -15.06 2.04 7.35
#